data_d0d9a9d9049069c7c4077875f4fcda0a
#
_entry.id   d0d9a9d9049069c7c4077875f4fcda0a
#
_cell.length_a   1.000
_cell.length_b   1.000
_cell.length_c   1.000
_cell.angle_alpha   90.00
_cell.angle_beta   90.00
_cell.angle_gamma   90.00
#
_symmetry.space_group_name_H-M   'P 1'
#
loop_
_entity.id
_entity.type
_entity.pdbx_description
1 polymer ?
#
loop_
_entity_poly.entity_id
_entity_poly.type
_entity_poly.pdbx_seq_one_letter_code
_entity_poly.pdbx_strand_id
1 'polypeptide(L)'
;MRTVVVTGAAGEIGSRLRQLLRGVYPQLRWSDIRKPADLAADEIFVPADLADLAQVEKAVAGADGIVHLGGVSVEHPWEAVLSANIVGCYNLFEAARRQKVKRVVFASSNHAVGFYPRKRRIGVDAPVRPDSRYGVS
;
A
#
# COMPACT_ATOMS: atom_id res chain seq x y z
N MET A 1 14.98 11.58 1.18
CA MET A 1 13.56 11.77 0.81
C MET A 1 13.01 12.86 1.71
N ARG A 2 12.31 13.83 1.16
CA ARG A 2 11.65 14.91 1.93
C ARG A 2 10.20 14.54 2.22
N THR A 3 9.48 14.08 1.20
CA THR A 3 8.06 13.72 1.30
C THR A 3 7.87 12.23 1.07
N VAL A 4 7.30 11.54 2.05
CA VAL A 4 6.93 10.12 1.95
C VAL A 4 5.42 9.98 2.15
N VAL A 5 4.80 9.24 1.24
CA VAL A 5 3.37 8.89 1.31
C VAL A 5 3.22 7.46 1.80
N VAL A 6 2.31 7.24 2.74
CA VAL A 6 1.93 5.91 3.21
C VAL A 6 0.46 5.69 2.89
N THR A 7 0.16 4.71 2.04
CA THR A 7 -1.22 4.29 1.75
C THR A 7 -1.64 3.18 2.70
N GLY A 8 -2.94 2.97 2.89
CA GLY A 8 -3.44 2.02 3.89
C GLY A 8 -3.22 2.53 5.33
N ALA A 9 -3.25 3.85 5.52
CA ALA A 9 -2.91 4.52 6.78
C ALA A 9 -3.85 4.20 7.94
N ALA A 10 -5.10 3.82 7.66
CA ALA A 10 -6.09 3.42 8.67
C ALA A 10 -6.07 1.91 8.97
N GLY A 11 -5.24 1.13 8.27
CA GLY A 11 -5.03 -0.29 8.54
C GLY A 11 -4.13 -0.53 9.76
N GLU A 12 -4.00 -1.78 10.18
CA GLU A 12 -3.21 -2.17 11.36
C GLU A 12 -1.73 -1.76 11.22
N ILE A 13 -1.09 -2.14 10.10
CA ILE A 13 0.31 -1.79 9.85
C ILE A 13 0.47 -0.28 9.66
N GLY A 14 -0.44 0.38 8.93
CA GLY A 14 -0.44 1.82 8.72
C GLY A 14 -0.50 2.60 10.04
N SER A 15 -1.41 2.22 10.93
CA SER A 15 -1.53 2.82 12.27
C SER A 15 -0.25 2.68 13.09
N ARG A 16 0.41 1.51 13.02
CA ARG A 16 1.69 1.28 13.68
C ARG A 16 2.81 2.11 13.10
N LEU A 17 2.90 2.18 11.75
CA LEU A 17 3.91 3.00 11.09
C LEU A 17 3.74 4.48 11.38
N ARG A 18 2.51 4.98 11.55
CA ARG A 18 2.28 6.39 11.95
C ARG A 18 2.97 6.74 13.26
N GLN A 19 2.96 5.83 14.23
CA GLN A 19 3.66 6.03 15.50
C GLN A 19 5.19 5.98 15.32
N LEU A 20 5.69 5.01 14.55
CA LEU A 20 7.12 4.75 14.40
C LEU A 20 7.84 5.76 13.48
N LEU A 21 7.16 6.31 12.49
CA LEU A 21 7.76 7.21 11.50
C LEU A 21 7.62 8.70 11.88
N ARG A 22 6.99 9.00 13.02
CA ARG A 22 6.84 10.38 13.49
C ARG A 22 8.22 11.04 13.67
N GLY A 23 8.45 12.15 12.97
CA GLY A 23 9.74 12.86 12.99
C GLY A 23 10.88 12.25 12.16
N VAL A 24 10.65 11.10 11.51
CA VAL A 24 11.69 10.43 10.69
C VAL A 24 11.89 11.12 9.34
N TYR A 25 10.82 11.65 8.77
CA TYR A 25 10.86 12.38 7.50
C TYR A 25 10.34 13.80 7.69
N PRO A 26 10.86 14.80 6.95
CA PRO A 26 10.38 16.18 7.02
C PRO A 26 8.89 16.30 6.73
N GLN A 27 8.35 15.49 5.84
CA GLN A 27 6.92 15.44 5.53
C GLN A 27 6.44 14.00 5.35
N LEU A 28 5.49 13.60 6.17
CA LEU A 28 4.73 12.36 6.03
C LEU A 28 3.32 12.70 5.60
N ARG A 29 2.83 11.97 4.60
CA ARG A 29 1.46 12.07 4.11
C ARG A 29 0.81 10.71 4.22
N TRP A 30 -0.32 10.67 4.89
CA TRP A 30 -1.12 9.47 5.14
C TRP A 30 -2.28 9.42 4.15
N SER A 31 -2.52 8.28 3.54
CA SER A 31 -3.61 8.11 2.57
C SER A 31 -4.37 6.82 2.83
N ASP A 32 -5.68 6.90 2.76
CA ASP A 32 -6.61 5.78 2.91
C ASP A 32 -7.99 6.23 2.42
N ILE A 33 -8.91 5.29 2.20
CA ILE A 33 -10.33 5.59 1.98
C ILE A 33 -11.00 6.14 3.24
N ARG A 34 -10.50 5.76 4.42
CA ARG A 34 -10.99 6.21 5.72
C ARG A 34 -9.94 7.02 6.46
N LYS A 35 -10.35 8.15 7.01
CA LYS A 35 -9.47 8.93 7.88
C LYS A 35 -9.20 8.14 9.16
N PRO A 36 -7.93 7.95 9.58
CA PRO A 36 -7.60 7.37 10.87
C PRO A 36 -8.21 8.18 12.02
N ALA A 37 -8.83 7.49 12.99
CA ALA A 37 -9.50 8.15 14.10
C ALA A 37 -8.53 8.90 15.05
N ASP A 38 -7.30 8.41 15.13
CA ASP A 38 -6.21 8.91 15.99
C ASP A 38 -5.21 9.79 15.22
N LEU A 39 -5.63 10.37 14.08
CA LEU A 39 -4.78 11.28 13.30
C LEU A 39 -4.51 12.56 14.09
N ALA A 40 -3.24 12.88 14.32
CA ALA A 40 -2.85 14.11 15.01
C ALA A 40 -3.12 15.36 14.15
N ALA A 41 -3.27 16.50 14.80
CA ALA A 41 -3.63 17.75 14.12
C ALA A 41 -2.55 18.26 13.14
N ASP A 42 -1.30 17.88 13.36
CA ASP A 42 -0.14 18.21 12.51
C ASP A 42 0.13 17.16 11.40
N GLU A 43 -0.59 16.06 11.41
CA GLU A 43 -0.45 15.01 10.38
C GLU A 43 -1.25 15.35 9.12
N ILE A 44 -0.62 15.16 7.96
CA ILE A 44 -1.26 15.41 6.65
C ILE A 44 -1.98 14.14 6.22
N PHE A 45 -3.29 14.24 6.01
CA PHE A 45 -4.10 13.17 5.45
C PHE A 45 -4.70 13.57 4.09
N VAL A 46 -4.56 12.70 3.11
CA VAL A 46 -5.17 12.86 1.78
C VAL A 46 -6.01 11.60 1.49
N PRO A 47 -7.35 11.72 1.47
CA PRO A 47 -8.20 10.59 1.16
C PRO A 47 -7.99 10.14 -0.28
N ALA A 48 -7.91 8.84 -0.50
CA ALA A 48 -7.87 8.26 -1.83
C ALA A 48 -8.40 6.83 -1.84
N ASP A 49 -9.28 6.56 -2.80
CA ASP A 49 -9.60 5.21 -3.24
C ASP A 49 -8.55 4.79 -4.25
N LEU A 50 -7.91 3.65 -4.03
CA LEU A 50 -6.89 3.12 -4.93
C LEU A 50 -7.47 2.79 -6.32
N ALA A 51 -8.74 2.47 -6.42
CA ALA A 51 -9.41 2.23 -7.69
C ALA A 51 -9.58 3.50 -8.54
N ASP A 52 -9.43 4.69 -7.96
CA ASP A 52 -9.53 5.99 -8.64
C ASP A 52 -8.14 6.59 -8.87
N LEU A 53 -7.66 6.54 -10.11
CA LEU A 53 -6.34 7.05 -10.48
C LEU A 53 -6.16 8.54 -10.13
N ALA A 54 -7.18 9.36 -10.29
CA ALA A 54 -7.08 10.80 -10.03
C ALA A 54 -6.90 11.09 -8.52
N GLN A 55 -7.58 10.34 -7.66
CA GLN A 55 -7.39 10.44 -6.22
C GLN A 55 -5.99 9.95 -5.82
N VAL A 56 -5.52 8.84 -6.40
CA VAL A 56 -4.16 8.34 -6.14
C VAL A 56 -3.11 9.34 -6.58
N GLU A 57 -3.24 9.94 -7.78
CA GLU A 57 -2.33 10.99 -8.25
C GLU A 57 -2.27 12.18 -7.29
N LYS A 58 -3.42 12.63 -6.78
CA LYS A 58 -3.48 13.69 -5.77
C LYS A 58 -2.78 13.29 -4.48
N ALA A 59 -2.97 12.05 -4.04
CA ALA A 59 -2.34 11.56 -2.81
C ALA A 59 -0.81 11.51 -2.92
N VAL A 60 -0.26 11.11 -4.08
CA VAL A 60 1.18 10.95 -4.27
C VAL A 60 1.87 12.17 -4.90
N ALA A 61 1.13 13.26 -5.18
CA ALA A 61 1.68 14.45 -5.82
C ALA A 61 2.91 14.98 -5.07
N GLY A 62 4.03 15.13 -5.78
CA GLY A 62 5.30 15.63 -5.23
C GLY A 62 5.96 14.72 -4.20
N ALA A 63 5.58 13.45 -4.10
CA ALA A 63 6.24 12.50 -3.21
C ALA A 63 7.60 12.05 -3.75
N ASP A 64 8.57 11.89 -2.86
CA ASP A 64 9.87 11.26 -3.17
C ASP A 64 9.81 9.73 -3.04
N GLY A 65 8.97 9.25 -2.13
CA GLY A 65 8.81 7.84 -1.84
C GLY A 65 7.40 7.48 -1.40
N ILE A 66 7.03 6.22 -1.63
CA ILE A 66 5.73 5.66 -1.23
C ILE A 66 5.97 4.38 -0.44
N VAL A 67 5.24 4.21 0.67
CA VAL A 67 5.04 2.93 1.35
C VAL A 67 3.61 2.51 1.07
N HIS A 68 3.45 1.44 0.31
CA HIS A 68 2.14 0.98 -0.13
C HIS A 68 1.67 -0.21 0.72
N LEU A 69 0.69 0.05 1.57
CA LEU A 69 0.03 -0.92 2.44
C LEU A 69 -1.48 -1.02 2.13
N GLY A 70 -1.98 -0.15 1.24
CA GLY A 70 -3.39 -0.09 0.90
C GLY A 70 -3.81 -1.29 0.06
N GLY A 71 -5.05 -1.71 0.24
CA GLY A 71 -5.66 -2.83 -0.46
C GLY A 71 -6.48 -3.69 0.48
N VAL A 72 -7.09 -4.72 -0.07
CA VAL A 72 -7.76 -5.78 0.67
C VAL A 72 -6.70 -6.80 1.11
N SER A 73 -6.54 -7.03 2.41
CA SER A 73 -5.44 -7.81 3.00
C SER A 73 -5.79 -9.26 3.33
N VAL A 74 -7.00 -9.70 3.00
CA VAL A 74 -7.51 -11.04 3.24
C VAL A 74 -8.41 -11.49 2.08
N GLU A 75 -8.86 -12.73 2.06
CA GLU A 75 -9.76 -13.24 1.04
C GLU A 75 -11.11 -12.49 1.08
N HIS A 76 -11.53 -12.00 -0.08
CA HIS A 76 -12.77 -11.27 -0.31
C HIS A 76 -13.41 -11.67 -1.66
N PRO A 77 -14.66 -11.26 -1.96
CA PRO A 77 -15.22 -11.37 -3.30
C PRO A 77 -14.26 -10.80 -4.36
N TRP A 78 -14.23 -11.45 -5.52
CA TRP A 78 -13.27 -11.13 -6.57
C TRP A 78 -13.29 -9.65 -7.00
N GLU A 79 -14.47 -9.06 -7.08
CA GLU A 79 -14.66 -7.67 -7.49
C GLU A 79 -13.94 -6.69 -6.52
N ALA A 80 -13.98 -6.97 -5.22
CA ALA A 80 -13.29 -6.15 -4.22
C ALA A 80 -11.76 -6.32 -4.32
N VAL A 81 -11.29 -7.55 -4.48
CA VAL A 81 -9.86 -7.86 -4.64
C VAL A 81 -9.33 -7.28 -5.95
N LEU A 82 -10.06 -7.45 -7.06
CA LEU A 82 -9.69 -6.89 -8.36
C LEU A 82 -9.57 -5.36 -8.30
N SER A 83 -10.59 -4.71 -7.76
CA SER A 83 -10.65 -3.24 -7.68
C SER A 83 -9.54 -2.68 -6.79
N ALA A 84 -9.42 -3.17 -5.56
CA ALA A 84 -8.49 -2.58 -4.59
C ALA A 84 -7.03 -3.00 -4.82
N ASN A 85 -6.78 -4.28 -5.17
CA ASN A 85 -5.42 -4.79 -5.24
C ASN A 85 -4.84 -4.70 -6.66
N ILE A 86 -5.57 -5.16 -7.70
CA ILE A 86 -5.03 -5.20 -9.05
C ILE A 86 -5.14 -3.80 -9.71
N VAL A 87 -6.35 -3.25 -9.80
CA VAL A 87 -6.55 -1.92 -10.38
C VAL A 87 -5.88 -0.86 -9.52
N GLY A 88 -6.03 -0.96 -8.19
CA GLY A 88 -5.42 -0.04 -7.24
C GLY A 88 -3.88 -0.06 -7.30
N CYS A 89 -3.27 -1.23 -7.43
CA CYS A 89 -1.82 -1.35 -7.59
C CYS A 89 -1.34 -0.73 -8.91
N TYR A 90 -2.04 -1.01 -10.03
CA TYR A 90 -1.76 -0.36 -11.30
C TYR A 90 -1.83 1.16 -11.18
N ASN A 91 -2.91 1.70 -10.61
CA ASN A 91 -3.09 3.14 -10.42
C ASN A 91 -1.98 3.76 -9.58
N LEU A 92 -1.56 3.06 -8.51
CA LEU A 92 -0.47 3.54 -7.66
C LEU A 92 0.85 3.62 -8.44
N PHE A 93 1.23 2.56 -9.16
CA PHE A 93 2.48 2.55 -9.92
C PHE A 93 2.44 3.54 -11.08
N GLU A 94 1.31 3.70 -11.76
CA GLU A 94 1.14 4.69 -12.83
C GLU A 94 1.22 6.12 -12.27
N ALA A 95 0.55 6.41 -11.16
CA ALA A 95 0.66 7.71 -10.48
C ALA A 95 2.10 7.98 -10.02
N ALA A 96 2.76 6.98 -9.43
CA ALA A 96 4.17 7.09 -9.02
C ALA A 96 5.09 7.39 -10.22
N ARG A 97 4.88 6.73 -11.36
CA ARG A 97 5.62 6.96 -12.60
C ARG A 97 5.42 8.40 -13.12
N ARG A 98 4.16 8.87 -13.19
CA ARG A 98 3.82 10.22 -13.63
C ARG A 98 4.42 11.29 -12.72
N GLN A 99 4.40 11.06 -11.42
CA GLN A 99 4.97 11.97 -10.40
C GLN A 99 6.49 11.82 -10.22
N LYS A 100 7.13 10.91 -10.98
CA LYS A 100 8.58 10.63 -10.90
C LYS A 100 9.04 10.24 -9.49
N VAL A 101 8.21 9.50 -8.77
CA VAL A 101 8.53 8.97 -7.45
C VAL A 101 9.76 8.06 -7.54
N LYS A 102 10.74 8.28 -6.67
CA LYS A 102 12.04 7.60 -6.73
C LYS A 102 12.03 6.19 -6.16
N ARG A 103 11.13 5.91 -5.21
CA ARG A 103 11.07 4.61 -4.52
C ARG A 103 9.65 4.28 -4.08
N VAL A 104 9.26 3.05 -4.34
CA VAL A 104 8.03 2.45 -3.80
C VAL A 104 8.45 1.23 -2.97
N VAL A 105 7.99 1.17 -1.72
CA VAL A 105 8.05 -0.02 -0.87
C VAL A 105 6.65 -0.61 -0.88
N PHE A 106 6.52 -1.80 -1.43
CA PHE A 106 5.25 -2.49 -1.60
C PHE A 106 5.13 -3.64 -0.59
N ALA A 107 4.02 -3.68 0.16
CA ALA A 107 3.72 -4.78 1.04
C ALA A 107 3.15 -5.95 0.24
N SER A 108 3.97 -6.95 -0.03
CA SER A 108 3.54 -8.21 -0.61
C SER A 108 2.97 -9.14 0.48
N SER A 109 2.62 -10.37 0.12
CA SER A 109 2.03 -11.34 1.02
C SER A 109 2.70 -12.71 0.91
N ASN A 110 2.70 -13.45 2.04
CA ASN A 110 3.04 -14.88 2.03
C ASN A 110 2.04 -15.72 1.23
N HIS A 111 0.81 -15.23 0.99
CA HIS A 111 -0.18 -15.88 0.12
C HIS A 111 0.27 -15.93 -1.34
N ALA A 112 1.18 -15.07 -1.77
CA ALA A 112 1.81 -15.16 -3.10
C ALA A 112 2.60 -16.47 -3.30
N VAL A 113 3.02 -17.12 -2.21
CA VAL A 113 3.74 -18.40 -2.20
C VAL A 113 3.04 -19.46 -1.35
N GLY A 114 1.75 -19.30 -1.08
CA GLY A 114 0.97 -20.10 -0.13
C GLY A 114 0.82 -21.57 -0.49
N PHE A 115 0.90 -21.96 -1.77
CA PHE A 115 0.82 -23.34 -2.23
C PHE A 115 2.10 -24.17 -2.03
N TYR A 116 3.15 -23.60 -1.44
CA TYR A 116 4.30 -24.40 -1.07
C TYR A 116 4.03 -25.24 0.18
N PRO A 117 4.61 -26.45 0.28
CA PRO A 117 4.47 -27.28 1.49
C PRO A 117 4.95 -26.53 2.73
N ARG A 118 4.19 -26.58 3.83
CA ARG A 118 4.49 -25.85 5.10
C ARG A 118 5.88 -26.10 5.67
N LYS A 119 6.43 -27.29 5.46
CA LYS A 119 7.78 -27.66 5.93
C LYS A 119 8.92 -27.13 5.06
N ARG A 120 8.60 -26.58 3.88
CA ARG A 120 9.60 -26.07 2.95
C ARG A 120 9.95 -24.62 3.28
N ARG A 121 11.25 -24.34 3.44
CA ARG A 121 11.75 -22.97 3.50
C ARG A 121 11.70 -22.36 2.11
N ILE A 122 11.04 -21.21 1.96
CA ILE A 122 10.89 -20.50 0.69
C ILE A 122 11.90 -19.36 0.66
N GLY A 123 12.77 -19.37 -0.34
CA GLY A 123 13.72 -18.28 -0.61
C GLY A 123 13.11 -17.18 -1.47
N VAL A 124 13.82 -16.08 -1.59
CA VAL A 124 13.38 -14.91 -2.37
C VAL A 124 13.26 -15.16 -3.87
N ASP A 125 13.99 -16.14 -4.40
CA ASP A 125 13.97 -16.53 -5.82
C ASP A 125 12.92 -17.60 -6.15
N ALA A 126 12.12 -18.02 -5.15
CA ALA A 126 11.12 -19.03 -5.38
C ALA A 126 9.99 -18.47 -6.28
N PRO A 127 9.57 -19.20 -7.33
CA PRO A 127 8.44 -18.80 -8.17
C PRO A 127 7.18 -18.58 -7.31
N VAL A 128 6.36 -17.61 -7.69
CA VAL A 128 5.06 -17.39 -7.03
C VAL A 128 4.14 -18.60 -7.25
N ARG A 129 3.44 -19.01 -6.20
CA ARG A 129 2.45 -20.09 -6.18
C ARG A 129 1.31 -19.69 -5.25
N PRO A 130 0.45 -18.78 -5.70
CA PRO A 130 -0.60 -18.20 -4.86
C PRO A 130 -1.65 -19.26 -4.51
N ASP A 131 -2.19 -19.17 -3.28
CA ASP A 131 -3.17 -20.12 -2.72
C ASP A 131 -4.62 -19.62 -2.73
N SER A 132 -4.86 -18.38 -3.15
CA SER A 132 -6.15 -17.70 -3.03
C SER A 132 -6.27 -16.57 -4.07
N ARG A 133 -7.47 -16.00 -4.22
CA ARG A 133 -7.68 -14.81 -5.04
C ARG A 133 -6.85 -13.63 -4.51
N TYR A 134 -6.82 -13.48 -3.19
CA TYR A 134 -5.95 -12.51 -2.54
C TYR A 134 -4.47 -12.78 -2.87
N GLY A 135 -4.02 -14.03 -2.79
CA GLY A 135 -2.63 -14.39 -3.12
C GLY A 135 -2.25 -14.13 -4.57
N VAL A 136 -3.21 -14.22 -5.51
CA VAL A 136 -3.01 -13.90 -6.94
C VAL A 136 -2.89 -12.38 -7.15
N SER A 137 -3.64 -11.60 -6.38
CA SER A 137 -3.73 -10.14 -6.52
C SER A 137 -2.52 -9.40 -5.97
#